data_188fcd9370aaeeb6531c0054fa5cb1f3
#
_entry.id   188fcd9370aaeeb6531c0054fa5cb1f3
#
_cell.length_a   1.000
_cell.length_b   1.000
_cell.length_c   1.000
_cell.angle_alpha   90.00
_cell.angle_beta   90.00
_cell.angle_gamma   90.00
#
_symmetry.space_group_name_H-M   'P 1'
#
loop_
_entity.id
_entity.type
_entity.pdbx_description
1 polymer ?
#
loop_
_entity_poly.entity_id
_entity_poly.type
_entity_poly.pdbx_seq_one_letter_code
_entity_poly.pdbx_strand_id
1 'polypeptide(L)'
;MIIDNIPVAINGEKNLLELIRKAGIELPTFCYYSELSVYGACRMCMVENKWGGMEAACSTPPRNGMEIYTNTPRLRKYRKMILELLLSNHCGECTTCDKNGKCKLQELAARFDIHRVRFDNPKSKPCIDDSSVSITRDANKCILCGDCVRVCNEVQNVGAIDFAFRGSKMKVACSFDKPIGDSNCVGCGQCAAVCPTGAIIIKNDSHRLWKELKVY
;
A
#
# COMPACT_ATOMS: atom_id res chain seq x y z
N MET A 1 18.54 7.95 20.95
CA MET A 1 17.64 9.02 20.49
C MET A 1 16.38 9.08 21.35
N ILE A 2 15.50 10.05 21.17
CA ILE A 2 14.24 10.16 21.93
C ILE A 2 13.07 10.02 20.97
N ILE A 3 12.10 9.16 21.31
CA ILE A 3 10.85 8.94 20.56
C ILE A 3 9.68 9.16 21.52
N ASP A 4 8.83 10.14 21.25
CA ASP A 4 7.68 10.51 22.10
C ASP A 4 8.06 10.68 23.60
N ASN A 5 9.19 11.35 23.86
CA ASN A 5 9.82 11.55 25.19
C ASN A 5 10.41 10.29 25.83
N ILE A 6 10.47 9.17 25.14
CA ILE A 6 11.07 7.92 25.64
C ILE A 6 12.47 7.76 25.04
N PRO A 7 13.52 7.55 25.86
CA PRO A 7 14.86 7.27 25.35
C PRO A 7 14.92 5.88 24.73
N VAL A 8 15.40 5.78 23.49
CA VAL A 8 15.53 4.54 22.74
C VAL A 8 16.95 4.40 22.22
N ALA A 9 17.56 3.22 22.44
CA ALA A 9 18.87 2.89 21.93
C ALA A 9 18.80 2.56 20.43
N ILE A 10 19.81 2.99 19.67
CA ILE A 10 19.97 2.65 18.25
C ILE A 10 20.88 1.43 18.18
N ASN A 11 20.39 0.32 17.60
CA ASN A 11 21.08 -0.96 17.51
C ASN A 11 21.26 -1.43 16.06
N GLY A 12 21.57 -0.50 15.15
CA GLY A 12 21.83 -0.80 13.74
C GLY A 12 20.61 -0.83 12.85
N GLU A 13 19.48 -0.26 13.29
CA GLU A 13 18.28 -0.14 12.45
C GLU A 13 18.56 0.71 11.21
N LYS A 14 18.03 0.28 10.05
CA LYS A 14 18.24 0.95 8.76
C LYS A 14 17.51 2.30 8.67
N ASN A 15 16.37 2.42 9.36
CA ASN A 15 15.54 3.62 9.32
C ASN A 15 14.77 3.82 10.63
N LEU A 16 14.19 5.03 10.78
CA LEU A 16 13.40 5.38 11.95
C LEU A 16 12.18 4.49 12.15
N LEU A 17 11.56 4.01 11.06
CA LEU A 17 10.35 3.19 11.13
C LEU A 17 10.63 1.84 11.84
N GLU A 18 11.77 1.21 11.53
CA GLU A 18 12.17 -0.04 12.20
C GLU A 18 12.39 0.21 13.70
N LEU A 19 13.07 1.29 14.04
CA LEU A 19 13.34 1.64 15.44
C LEU A 19 12.06 1.96 16.22
N ILE A 20 11.14 2.72 15.61
CA ILE A 20 9.83 3.07 16.19
C ILE A 20 9.01 1.79 16.45
N ARG A 21 8.99 0.85 15.49
CA ARG A 21 8.30 -0.43 15.64
C ARG A 21 8.91 -1.31 16.73
N LYS A 22 10.25 -1.36 16.84
CA LYS A 22 10.94 -2.05 17.93
C LYS A 22 10.63 -1.45 19.31
N ALA A 23 10.40 -0.14 19.37
CA ALA A 23 9.94 0.54 20.58
C ALA A 23 8.46 0.25 20.93
N GLY A 24 7.77 -0.61 20.19
CA GLY A 24 6.38 -0.98 20.42
C GLY A 24 5.37 0.05 19.91
N ILE A 25 5.80 1.06 19.15
CA ILE A 25 4.93 2.11 18.61
C ILE A 25 4.47 1.71 17.21
N GLU A 26 3.16 1.59 17.04
CA GLU A 26 2.55 1.30 15.75
C GLU A 26 2.47 2.56 14.88
N LEU A 27 3.31 2.64 13.85
CA LEU A 27 3.29 3.71 12.87
C LEU A 27 2.71 3.19 11.54
N PRO A 28 1.62 3.79 11.01
CA PRO A 28 0.96 3.31 9.80
C PRO A 28 1.83 3.50 8.55
N THR A 29 1.79 2.50 7.67
CA THR A 29 2.44 2.55 6.34
C THR A 29 1.63 1.77 5.34
N PHE A 30 1.76 2.09 4.04
CA PHE A 30 1.25 1.26 2.92
C PHE A 30 2.36 0.73 2.04
N CYS A 31 3.45 1.46 1.87
CA CYS A 31 4.49 1.20 0.87
C CYS A 31 5.83 0.74 1.49
N TYR A 32 5.82 0.11 2.64
CA TYR A 32 7.04 -0.35 3.29
C TYR A 32 6.98 -1.83 3.66
N TYR A 33 7.96 -2.57 3.16
CA TYR A 33 8.34 -3.91 3.55
C TYR A 33 9.84 -3.95 3.79
N SER A 34 10.28 -4.70 4.81
CA SER A 34 11.70 -4.81 5.19
C SER A 34 12.57 -5.46 4.10
N GLU A 35 11.95 -6.32 3.30
CA GLU A 35 12.57 -7.11 2.24
C GLU A 35 12.60 -6.39 0.86
N LEU A 36 11.94 -5.24 0.77
CA LEU A 36 11.87 -4.45 -0.47
C LEU A 36 12.62 -3.13 -0.33
N SER A 37 13.04 -2.56 -1.43
CA SER A 37 13.63 -1.23 -1.49
C SER A 37 12.70 -0.17 -0.88
N VAL A 38 13.24 0.90 -0.33
CA VAL A 38 12.46 2.01 0.24
C VAL A 38 11.87 2.85 -0.88
N TYR A 39 10.54 2.97 -0.90
CA TYR A 39 9.83 3.74 -1.93
C TYR A 39 9.35 5.12 -1.46
N GLY A 40 8.86 5.22 -0.21
CA GLY A 40 8.46 6.49 0.42
C GLY A 40 7.22 7.16 -0.18
N ALA A 41 6.43 6.47 -1.00
CA ALA A 41 5.31 7.06 -1.75
C ALA A 41 4.10 7.42 -0.87
N CYS A 42 3.70 6.57 0.08
CA CYS A 42 2.44 6.71 0.80
C CYS A 42 2.42 7.85 1.82
N ARG A 43 3.56 8.31 2.30
CA ARG A 43 3.73 9.37 3.31
C ARG A 43 2.94 9.17 4.62
N MET A 44 2.47 7.96 4.91
CA MET A 44 1.76 7.67 6.16
C MET A 44 2.68 7.60 7.38
N CYS A 45 3.96 7.24 7.17
CA CYS A 45 4.97 7.08 8.21
C CYS A 45 5.64 8.40 8.64
N MET A 46 5.06 9.56 8.33
CA MET A 46 5.65 10.83 8.72
C MET A 46 5.74 10.96 10.24
N VAL A 47 6.88 11.47 10.70
CA VAL A 47 7.17 11.87 12.09
C VAL A 47 7.54 13.34 12.13
N GLU A 48 7.42 13.97 13.30
CA GLU A 48 7.79 15.36 13.50
C GLU A 48 9.03 15.44 14.38
N ASN A 49 10.05 16.19 13.98
CA ASN A 49 11.22 16.42 14.80
C ASN A 49 10.97 17.59 15.79
N LYS A 50 11.83 17.75 16.77
CA LYS A 50 11.69 18.77 17.82
C LYS A 50 11.64 20.22 17.32
N TRP A 51 12.06 20.46 16.08
CA TRP A 51 11.98 21.80 15.46
C TRP A 51 10.73 21.98 14.57
N GLY A 52 9.82 21.03 14.59
CA GLY A 52 8.60 21.06 13.79
C GLY A 52 8.79 20.62 12.32
N GLY A 53 9.96 20.12 11.96
CA GLY A 53 10.21 19.51 10.64
C GLY A 53 9.54 18.14 10.52
N MET A 54 9.02 17.83 9.34
CA MET A 54 8.36 16.53 9.08
C MET A 54 9.26 15.64 8.23
N GLU A 55 9.47 14.40 8.68
CA GLU A 55 10.36 13.43 8.03
C GLU A 55 9.63 12.10 7.80
N ALA A 56 9.95 11.40 6.71
CA ALA A 56 9.40 10.09 6.44
C ALA A 56 10.23 9.01 7.18
N ALA A 57 9.68 8.40 8.20
CA ALA A 57 10.39 7.45 9.04
C ALA A 57 10.96 6.24 8.27
N CYS A 58 10.31 5.80 7.19
CA CYS A 58 10.78 4.68 6.37
C CYS A 58 12.07 4.97 5.58
N SER A 59 12.39 6.24 5.31
CA SER A 59 13.57 6.65 4.52
C SER A 59 14.61 7.44 5.29
N THR A 60 14.34 7.77 6.56
CA THR A 60 15.26 8.55 7.40
C THR A 60 16.05 7.62 8.31
N PRO A 61 17.38 7.59 8.23
CA PRO A 61 18.22 6.81 9.14
C PRO A 61 18.18 7.40 10.56
N PRO A 62 18.16 6.57 11.61
CA PRO A 62 18.23 7.04 12.98
C PRO A 62 19.62 7.64 13.28
N ARG A 63 19.66 8.72 14.07
CA ARG A 63 20.91 9.38 14.50
C ARG A 63 20.90 9.65 15.99
N ASN A 64 22.07 9.61 16.63
CA ASN A 64 22.20 9.99 18.02
C ASN A 64 21.80 11.47 18.21
N GLY A 65 21.10 11.74 19.31
CA GLY A 65 20.60 13.08 19.62
C GLY A 65 19.34 13.49 18.87
N MET A 66 18.81 12.66 17.95
CA MET A 66 17.47 12.94 17.35
C MET A 66 16.38 12.83 18.42
N GLU A 67 15.41 13.74 18.31
CA GLU A 67 14.18 13.76 19.07
C GLU A 67 13.02 13.89 18.13
N ILE A 68 12.12 12.90 18.14
CA ILE A 68 10.99 12.80 17.21
C ILE A 68 9.71 12.47 17.95
N TYR A 69 8.61 12.93 17.36
CA TYR A 69 7.25 12.67 17.81
C TYR A 69 6.48 11.91 16.74
N THR A 70 5.76 10.86 17.14
CA THR A 70 5.03 9.99 16.21
C THR A 70 3.55 10.33 16.11
N ASN A 71 2.99 11.05 17.10
CA ASN A 71 1.54 11.28 17.20
C ASN A 71 1.16 12.69 17.70
N THR A 72 1.59 13.73 16.99
CA THR A 72 1.14 15.11 17.27
C THR A 72 -0.21 15.40 16.62
N PRO A 73 -0.96 16.44 17.08
CA PRO A 73 -2.17 16.90 16.40
C PRO A 73 -1.95 17.22 14.92
N ARG A 74 -0.79 17.79 14.58
CA ARG A 74 -0.38 18.10 13.21
C ARG A 74 -0.21 16.83 12.37
N LEU A 75 0.45 15.81 12.89
CA LEU A 75 0.61 14.51 12.22
C LEU A 75 -0.72 13.78 12.01
N ARG A 76 -1.63 13.83 13.00
CA ARG A 76 -2.98 13.26 12.86
C ARG A 76 -3.76 13.92 11.73
N LYS A 77 -3.77 15.27 11.69
CA LYS A 77 -4.39 16.03 10.60
C LYS A 77 -3.77 15.69 9.24
N TYR A 78 -2.45 15.59 9.18
CA TYR A 78 -1.71 15.24 7.98
C TYR A 78 -2.09 13.84 7.47
N ARG A 79 -2.06 12.82 8.35
CA ARG A 79 -2.41 11.44 7.97
C ARG A 79 -3.87 11.31 7.54
N LYS A 80 -4.78 12.03 8.20
CA LYS A 80 -6.20 12.05 7.78
C LYS A 80 -6.34 12.58 6.36
N MET A 81 -5.66 13.68 6.02
CA MET A 81 -5.67 14.22 4.66
C MET A 81 -5.09 13.25 3.62
N ILE A 82 -3.96 12.60 3.92
CA ILE A 82 -3.38 11.59 3.03
C ILE A 82 -4.36 10.42 2.81
N LEU A 83 -5.01 9.93 3.85
CA LEU A 83 -6.01 8.86 3.73
C LEU A 83 -7.20 9.29 2.87
N GLU A 84 -7.70 10.51 3.04
CA GLU A 84 -8.78 11.04 2.19
C GLU A 84 -8.35 11.13 0.71
N LEU A 85 -7.10 11.54 0.42
CA LEU A 85 -6.55 11.55 -0.94
C LEU A 85 -6.41 10.13 -1.51
N LEU A 86 -6.00 9.15 -0.72
CA LEU A 86 -5.94 7.74 -1.15
C LEU A 86 -7.35 7.19 -1.42
N LEU A 87 -8.30 7.50 -0.55
CA LEU A 87 -9.70 7.10 -0.70
C LEU A 87 -10.38 7.76 -1.90
N SER A 88 -10.02 9.00 -2.25
CA SER A 88 -10.56 9.67 -3.44
C SER A 88 -10.17 8.94 -4.75
N ASN A 89 -9.07 8.22 -4.74
CA ASN A 89 -8.64 7.36 -5.86
C ASN A 89 -9.17 5.93 -5.80
N HIS A 90 -9.94 5.58 -4.76
CA HIS A 90 -10.46 4.23 -4.53
C HIS A 90 -11.96 4.19 -4.76
N CYS A 91 -12.50 3.08 -5.28
CA CYS A 91 -13.95 2.96 -5.56
C CYS A 91 -14.84 2.97 -4.30
N GLY A 92 -14.29 2.63 -3.14
CA GLY A 92 -15.06 2.62 -1.88
C GLY A 92 -16.07 1.47 -1.72
N GLU A 93 -16.15 0.54 -2.67
CA GLU A 93 -17.10 -0.58 -2.67
C GLU A 93 -16.64 -1.71 -1.73
N CYS A 94 -16.58 -1.40 -0.42
CA CYS A 94 -16.03 -2.32 0.57
C CYS A 94 -16.88 -3.56 0.79
N THR A 95 -18.21 -3.45 0.74
CA THR A 95 -19.15 -4.54 1.05
C THR A 95 -19.06 -5.72 0.07
N THR A 96 -18.67 -5.46 -1.17
CA THR A 96 -18.51 -6.47 -2.23
C THR A 96 -17.05 -6.81 -2.52
N CYS A 97 -16.10 -6.28 -1.73
CA CYS A 97 -14.68 -6.46 -1.95
C CYS A 97 -14.15 -7.72 -1.23
N ASP A 98 -13.38 -8.56 -1.93
CA ASP A 98 -12.74 -9.76 -1.35
C ASP A 98 -11.76 -9.45 -0.20
N LYS A 99 -11.27 -8.22 -0.11
CA LYS A 99 -10.44 -7.74 1.01
C LYS A 99 -11.24 -7.13 2.15
N ASN A 100 -12.57 -7.16 2.13
CA ASN A 100 -13.39 -6.61 3.21
C ASN A 100 -12.99 -7.23 4.56
N GLY A 101 -12.86 -6.39 5.60
CA GLY A 101 -12.39 -6.81 6.93
C GLY A 101 -10.89 -7.14 7.05
N LYS A 102 -10.15 -7.20 5.91
CA LYS A 102 -8.69 -7.47 5.87
C LYS A 102 -7.93 -6.39 5.07
N CYS A 103 -8.57 -5.28 4.78
CA CYS A 103 -8.02 -4.18 3.99
C CYS A 103 -7.40 -3.13 4.91
N LYS A 104 -6.10 -2.89 4.74
CA LYS A 104 -5.37 -1.89 5.54
C LYS A 104 -5.87 -0.46 5.32
N LEU A 105 -6.36 -0.15 4.12
CA LEU A 105 -6.96 1.16 3.86
C LEU A 105 -8.27 1.34 4.63
N GLN A 106 -9.12 0.32 4.67
CA GLN A 106 -10.38 0.31 5.44
C GLN A 106 -10.12 0.44 6.94
N GLU A 107 -9.16 -0.32 7.48
CA GLU A 107 -8.74 -0.27 8.88
C GLU A 107 -8.29 1.15 9.27
N LEU A 108 -7.39 1.74 8.48
CA LEU A 108 -6.89 3.08 8.77
C LEU A 108 -7.97 4.16 8.56
N ALA A 109 -8.86 4.01 7.59
CA ALA A 109 -9.99 4.92 7.42
C ALA A 109 -10.89 4.96 8.67
N ALA A 110 -11.21 3.79 9.24
CA ALA A 110 -11.95 3.68 10.50
C ALA A 110 -11.17 4.28 11.67
N ARG A 111 -9.87 3.95 11.81
CA ARG A 111 -9.00 4.47 12.89
C ARG A 111 -8.88 6.01 12.90
N PHE A 112 -8.92 6.64 11.73
CA PHE A 112 -8.85 8.10 11.57
C PHE A 112 -10.21 8.77 11.44
N ASP A 113 -11.29 8.05 11.69
CA ASP A 113 -12.67 8.56 11.67
C ASP A 113 -13.01 9.27 10.34
N ILE A 114 -12.81 8.58 9.23
CA ILE A 114 -13.09 9.10 7.89
C ILE A 114 -14.42 8.50 7.42
N HIS A 115 -15.48 9.27 7.53
CA HIS A 115 -16.83 8.91 7.06
C HIS A 115 -17.17 9.53 5.70
N ARG A 116 -16.45 10.58 5.31
CA ARG A 116 -16.67 11.29 4.06
C ARG A 116 -15.33 11.70 3.44
N VAL A 117 -15.18 11.47 2.16
CA VAL A 117 -14.05 11.94 1.36
C VAL A 117 -14.39 13.29 0.75
N ARG A 118 -13.53 14.28 0.95
CA ARG A 118 -13.74 15.67 0.47
C ARG A 118 -13.33 15.88 -0.98
N PHE A 119 -12.57 14.96 -1.55
CA PHE A 119 -11.98 15.07 -2.88
C PHE A 119 -12.74 14.19 -3.86
N ASP A 120 -12.96 14.70 -5.06
CA ASP A 120 -13.58 13.93 -6.14
C ASP A 120 -12.63 12.86 -6.70
N ASN A 121 -13.21 11.76 -7.19
CA ASN A 121 -12.44 10.71 -7.84
C ASN A 121 -12.04 11.14 -9.27
N PRO A 122 -10.75 11.35 -9.55
CA PRO A 122 -10.29 11.78 -10.87
C PRO A 122 -10.20 10.64 -11.87
N LYS A 123 -10.39 9.38 -11.44
CA LYS A 123 -10.25 8.20 -12.33
C LYS A 123 -11.51 8.00 -13.16
N SER A 124 -11.33 7.85 -14.46
CA SER A 124 -12.31 7.16 -15.32
C SER A 124 -12.36 5.69 -14.87
N LYS A 125 -13.54 5.05 -14.89
CA LYS A 125 -13.71 3.65 -14.48
C LYS A 125 -12.74 2.75 -15.26
N PRO A 126 -11.65 2.24 -14.66
CA PRO A 126 -10.76 1.30 -15.31
C PRO A 126 -11.40 -0.07 -15.41
N CYS A 127 -10.99 -0.84 -16.40
CA CYS A 127 -11.45 -2.22 -16.57
C CYS A 127 -10.82 -3.12 -15.50
N ILE A 128 -11.57 -4.11 -15.03
CA ILE A 128 -11.06 -5.23 -14.26
C ILE A 128 -10.34 -6.17 -15.23
N ASP A 129 -9.10 -6.52 -14.91
CA ASP A 129 -8.28 -7.46 -15.67
C ASP A 129 -8.31 -8.83 -14.98
N ASP A 130 -9.06 -9.76 -15.55
CA ASP A 130 -9.23 -11.14 -15.10
C ASP A 130 -8.58 -12.16 -16.06
N SER A 131 -7.67 -11.71 -16.90
CA SER A 131 -7.03 -12.52 -17.95
C SER A 131 -5.99 -13.51 -17.39
N SER A 132 -5.44 -13.27 -16.19
CA SER A 132 -4.48 -14.18 -15.56
C SER A 132 -5.15 -15.47 -15.06
N VAL A 133 -4.39 -16.57 -15.05
CA VAL A 133 -4.82 -17.84 -14.45
C VAL A 133 -4.82 -17.82 -12.92
N SER A 134 -4.11 -16.90 -12.27
CA SER A 134 -3.84 -16.94 -10.83
C SER A 134 -4.33 -15.71 -10.06
N ILE A 135 -4.44 -14.57 -10.71
CA ILE A 135 -4.80 -13.31 -10.05
C ILE A 135 -5.83 -12.52 -10.84
N THR A 136 -6.63 -11.73 -10.13
CA THR A 136 -7.51 -10.68 -10.70
C THR A 136 -6.98 -9.32 -10.30
N ARG A 137 -6.98 -8.35 -11.23
CA ARG A 137 -6.55 -6.98 -11.01
C ARG A 137 -7.71 -6.01 -11.18
N ASP A 138 -7.93 -5.15 -10.18
CA ASP A 138 -8.91 -4.08 -10.21
C ASP A 138 -8.22 -2.73 -9.91
N ALA A 139 -7.94 -1.97 -10.95
CA ALA A 139 -7.26 -0.70 -10.81
C ALA A 139 -8.09 0.38 -10.07
N ASN A 140 -9.42 0.19 -9.92
CA ASN A 140 -10.27 1.08 -9.12
C ASN A 140 -9.94 1.01 -7.62
N LYS A 141 -9.34 -0.08 -7.16
CA LYS A 141 -8.96 -0.33 -5.78
C LYS A 141 -7.49 -0.02 -5.50
N CYS A 142 -6.74 0.46 -6.50
CA CYS A 142 -5.30 0.69 -6.39
C CYS A 142 -5.00 2.07 -5.78
N ILE A 143 -4.17 2.07 -4.73
CA ILE A 143 -3.67 3.28 -4.05
C ILE A 143 -2.24 3.68 -4.48
N LEU A 144 -1.70 3.03 -5.51
CA LEU A 144 -0.38 3.33 -6.09
C LEU A 144 0.79 3.21 -5.08
N CYS A 145 0.72 2.28 -4.13
CA CYS A 145 1.78 2.07 -3.13
C CYS A 145 3.08 1.51 -3.72
N GLY A 146 3.04 0.85 -4.88
CA GLY A 146 4.20 0.29 -5.56
C GLY A 146 4.73 -1.04 -5.02
N ASP A 147 4.12 -1.63 -4.00
CA ASP A 147 4.61 -2.87 -3.41
C ASP A 147 4.58 -4.04 -4.41
N CYS A 148 3.51 -4.15 -5.21
CA CYS A 148 3.37 -5.18 -6.22
C CYS A 148 4.41 -5.04 -7.35
N VAL A 149 4.75 -3.82 -7.75
CA VAL A 149 5.79 -3.54 -8.75
C VAL A 149 7.15 -3.99 -8.20
N ARG A 150 7.49 -3.56 -6.99
CA ARG A 150 8.79 -3.87 -6.37
C ARG A 150 8.95 -5.36 -6.09
N VAL A 151 7.94 -6.04 -5.55
CA VAL A 151 8.05 -7.50 -5.32
C VAL A 151 8.20 -8.27 -6.64
N CYS A 152 7.55 -7.82 -7.72
CA CYS A 152 7.68 -8.43 -9.04
C CYS A 152 9.09 -8.25 -9.64
N ASN A 153 9.69 -7.07 -9.43
CA ASN A 153 11.02 -6.75 -9.95
C ASN A 153 12.15 -7.27 -9.04
N GLU A 154 12.07 -7.00 -7.73
CA GLU A 154 13.19 -7.20 -6.80
C GLU A 154 13.27 -8.62 -6.25
N VAL A 155 12.12 -9.29 -6.05
CA VAL A 155 12.06 -10.63 -5.47
C VAL A 155 11.87 -11.70 -6.54
N GLN A 156 10.94 -11.47 -7.48
CA GLN A 156 10.63 -12.45 -8.53
C GLN A 156 11.49 -12.29 -9.79
N ASN A 157 12.13 -11.15 -9.99
CA ASN A 157 12.91 -10.81 -11.19
C ASN A 157 12.13 -10.97 -12.52
N VAL A 158 10.80 -10.82 -12.48
CA VAL A 158 9.94 -11.00 -13.66
C VAL A 158 9.62 -9.68 -14.33
N GLY A 159 9.35 -8.60 -13.56
CA GLY A 159 9.03 -7.29 -14.10
C GLY A 159 7.79 -7.24 -14.98
N ALA A 160 6.78 -8.07 -14.69
CA ALA A 160 5.56 -8.14 -15.51
C ALA A 160 4.68 -6.89 -15.40
N ILE A 161 4.78 -6.15 -14.31
CA ILE A 161 3.97 -4.96 -14.02
C ILE A 161 4.87 -3.80 -13.57
N ASP A 162 4.50 -2.61 -14.00
CA ASP A 162 5.18 -1.37 -13.60
C ASP A 162 4.19 -0.20 -13.62
N PHE A 163 4.65 0.99 -13.20
CA PHE A 163 3.88 2.20 -13.31
C PHE A 163 3.80 2.68 -14.77
N ALA A 164 2.59 2.93 -15.23
CA ALA A 164 2.33 3.52 -16.54
C ALA A 164 1.63 4.87 -16.40
N PHE A 165 1.89 5.76 -17.36
CA PHE A 165 1.38 7.13 -17.40
C PHE A 165 1.87 8.00 -16.23
N ARG A 166 1.25 9.17 -16.04
CA ARG A 166 1.61 10.13 -14.97
C ARG A 166 0.40 10.96 -14.54
N GLY A 167 0.52 11.61 -13.37
CA GLY A 167 -0.54 12.43 -12.80
C GLY A 167 -1.78 11.58 -12.49
N SER A 168 -2.97 12.11 -12.74
CA SER A 168 -4.25 11.43 -12.48
C SER A 168 -4.46 10.16 -13.32
N LYS A 169 -3.72 10.01 -14.41
CA LYS A 169 -3.78 8.82 -15.29
C LYS A 169 -2.82 7.70 -14.86
N MET A 170 -1.99 7.93 -13.83
CA MET A 170 -1.04 6.92 -13.37
C MET A 170 -1.77 5.67 -12.90
N LYS A 171 -1.30 4.52 -13.36
CA LYS A 171 -1.78 3.20 -12.93
C LYS A 171 -0.65 2.18 -12.96
N VAL A 172 -0.83 1.06 -12.27
CA VAL A 172 0.03 -0.11 -12.45
C VAL A 172 -0.48 -0.90 -13.65
N ALA A 173 0.37 -1.17 -14.62
CA ALA A 173 0.02 -1.83 -15.86
C ALA A 173 1.13 -2.79 -16.33
N CYS A 174 0.82 -3.66 -17.28
CA CYS A 174 1.80 -4.41 -18.04
C CYS A 174 2.32 -3.57 -19.21
N SER A 175 3.39 -4.00 -19.86
CA SER A 175 3.97 -3.35 -21.04
C SER A 175 2.90 -3.12 -22.11
N PHE A 176 2.86 -1.90 -22.67
CA PHE A 176 1.87 -1.47 -23.67
C PHE A 176 0.41 -1.58 -23.20
N ASP A 177 0.17 -1.57 -21.90
CA ASP A 177 -1.16 -1.67 -21.26
C ASP A 177 -1.94 -2.94 -21.66
N LYS A 178 -1.23 -4.01 -22.00
CA LYS A 178 -1.81 -5.32 -22.31
C LYS A 178 -2.47 -5.96 -21.09
N PRO A 179 -3.43 -6.87 -21.28
CA PRO A 179 -3.90 -7.74 -20.22
C PRO A 179 -2.76 -8.53 -19.57
N ILE A 180 -2.85 -8.82 -18.28
CA ILE A 180 -1.75 -9.51 -17.58
C ILE A 180 -1.56 -10.94 -18.08
N GLY A 181 -2.60 -11.59 -18.59
CA GLY A 181 -2.53 -12.90 -19.20
C GLY A 181 -1.68 -12.95 -20.48
N ASP A 182 -1.54 -11.79 -21.17
CA ASP A 182 -0.74 -11.65 -22.40
C ASP A 182 0.67 -11.10 -22.12
N SER A 183 1.05 -11.01 -20.84
CA SER A 183 2.36 -10.52 -20.43
C SER A 183 3.29 -11.66 -20.04
N ASN A 184 4.53 -11.33 -19.66
CA ASN A 184 5.51 -12.27 -19.11
C ASN A 184 5.22 -12.70 -17.65
N CYS A 185 4.01 -12.48 -17.14
CA CYS A 185 3.61 -12.86 -15.78
C CYS A 185 3.64 -14.38 -15.60
N VAL A 186 4.36 -14.85 -14.59
CA VAL A 186 4.50 -16.29 -14.26
C VAL A 186 3.43 -16.79 -13.30
N GLY A 187 2.42 -15.98 -12.94
CA GLY A 187 1.31 -16.39 -12.09
C GLY A 187 1.66 -16.69 -10.63
N CYS A 188 2.79 -16.21 -10.10
CA CYS A 188 3.28 -16.54 -8.75
C CYS A 188 2.44 -15.99 -7.59
N GLY A 189 1.56 -15.00 -7.80
CA GLY A 189 0.67 -14.42 -6.80
C GLY A 189 1.32 -13.49 -5.76
N GLN A 190 2.63 -13.26 -5.79
CA GLN A 190 3.34 -12.41 -4.81
C GLN A 190 2.83 -10.97 -4.77
N CYS A 191 2.44 -10.43 -5.92
CA CYS A 191 1.84 -9.10 -6.01
C CYS A 191 0.50 -8.99 -5.26
N ALA A 192 -0.29 -10.06 -5.21
CA ALA A 192 -1.52 -10.13 -4.42
C ALA A 192 -1.24 -10.25 -2.91
N ALA A 193 -0.19 -10.99 -2.52
CA ALA A 193 0.23 -11.14 -1.13
C ALA A 193 0.62 -9.81 -0.48
N VAL A 194 1.34 -8.94 -1.21
CA VAL A 194 1.79 -7.64 -0.69
C VAL A 194 0.77 -6.51 -0.90
N CYS A 195 -0.30 -6.72 -1.65
CA CYS A 195 -1.30 -5.68 -1.91
C CYS A 195 -2.06 -5.29 -0.65
N PRO A 196 -1.97 -4.03 -0.17
CA PRO A 196 -2.64 -3.59 1.05
C PRO A 196 -4.14 -3.38 0.88
N THR A 197 -4.63 -3.37 -0.36
CA THR A 197 -6.05 -3.22 -0.74
C THR A 197 -6.52 -4.42 -1.57
N GLY A 198 -7.73 -4.37 -2.12
CA GLY A 198 -8.26 -5.39 -3.04
C GLY A 198 -7.90 -5.16 -4.51
N ALA A 199 -6.87 -4.36 -4.81
CA ALA A 199 -6.50 -4.04 -6.18
C ALA A 199 -5.89 -5.22 -6.94
N ILE A 200 -5.21 -6.12 -6.24
CA ILE A 200 -4.75 -7.41 -6.77
C ILE A 200 -5.13 -8.47 -5.75
N ILE A 201 -5.84 -9.48 -6.19
CA ILE A 201 -6.30 -10.62 -5.39
C ILE A 201 -5.94 -11.93 -6.07
N ILE A 202 -5.82 -12.99 -5.28
CA ILE A 202 -5.68 -14.33 -5.81
C ILE A 202 -7.03 -14.76 -6.37
N LYS A 203 -7.04 -15.33 -7.57
CA LYS A 203 -8.25 -15.81 -8.24
C LYS A 203 -8.85 -16.99 -7.48
N ASN A 204 -10.14 -16.94 -7.25
CA ASN A 204 -10.86 -18.02 -6.58
C ASN A 204 -11.69 -18.81 -7.59
N ASP A 205 -11.19 -19.95 -8.02
CA ASP A 205 -11.85 -20.83 -8.99
C ASP A 205 -12.79 -21.87 -8.35
N SER A 206 -12.98 -21.85 -7.03
CA SER A 206 -13.83 -22.82 -6.32
C SER A 206 -15.22 -22.94 -6.91
N HIS A 207 -15.83 -21.81 -7.30
CA HIS A 207 -17.16 -21.78 -7.88
C HIS A 207 -17.23 -22.48 -9.24
N ARG A 208 -16.19 -22.33 -10.08
CA ARG A 208 -16.06 -22.99 -11.38
C ARG A 208 -15.88 -24.50 -11.16
N LEU A 209 -15.00 -24.89 -10.25
CA LEU A 209 -14.77 -26.30 -9.90
C LEU A 209 -16.07 -27.00 -9.43
N TRP A 210 -16.83 -26.35 -8.54
CA TRP A 210 -18.10 -26.92 -8.07
C TRP A 210 -19.15 -27.04 -9.18
N LYS A 211 -19.14 -26.17 -10.18
CA LYS A 211 -20.02 -26.31 -11.34
C LYS A 211 -19.61 -27.50 -12.21
N GLU A 212 -18.32 -27.66 -12.45
CA GLU A 212 -17.78 -28.77 -13.25
C GLU A 212 -18.01 -30.11 -12.55
N LEU A 213 -17.83 -30.20 -11.23
CA LEU A 213 -18.09 -31.42 -10.44
C LEU A 213 -19.57 -31.81 -10.37
N LYS A 214 -20.52 -30.88 -10.54
CA LYS A 214 -21.96 -31.19 -10.56
C LYS A 214 -22.46 -31.76 -11.90
N VAL A 215 -21.61 -31.78 -12.91
CA VAL A 215 -21.93 -32.32 -14.25
C VAL A 215 -21.63 -33.84 -14.32
N TYR A 216 -21.01 -34.41 -13.30
CA TYR A 216 -20.79 -35.83 -13.10
C TYR A 216 -21.64 -36.29 -11.92
#